data_971e95ccb74a81b877323524bfb90289
#
_entry.id   971e95ccb74a81b877323524bfb90289
#
_cell.length_a   1.000
_cell.length_b   1.000
_cell.length_c   1.000
_cell.angle_alpha   90.00
_cell.angle_beta   90.00
_cell.angle_gamma   90.00
#
_symmetry.space_group_name_H-M   'P 1'
#
loop_
_entity.id
_entity.type
_entity.pdbx_description
1 polymer ?
#
loop_
_entity_poly.entity_id
_entity_poly.type
_entity_poly.pdbx_seq_one_letter_code
_entity_poly.pdbx_strand_id
1 'polypeptide(L)'
;MTSENFEEIPKKDEKLIKKSTYNILIITIISAIGIAAFFAGSYTTNLNSDQISQEEFKNEIAKLELRILENQLPTKQPSIPLKISTDNDPIIGNPDAPITIIEFSDFQCPFCARFHVETLPSIMNEYIDKGQVKLIFRDFPIQSIHPNALPASVASECANEQGKFKEMHDKLFENQKEWSNQSLDNLMITFTQYALDIGLEEKRFEDCLKNGKYIEEIQKDLDDGRNYGITGTPGFFVGNDQIGFIELKGAQPFENFKKVIDTQLQN
;
A
#
# COMPACT_ATOMS: atom_id res chain seq x y z
N MET A 1 -51.92 20.83 16.48
CA MET A 1 -50.85 21.84 16.24
C MET A 1 -49.58 21.30 16.89
N THR A 2 -48.78 20.59 16.14
CA THR A 2 -47.45 20.09 16.57
C THR A 2 -46.46 20.48 15.49
N SER A 3 -45.57 21.38 15.84
CA SER A 3 -44.48 21.88 15.01
C SER A 3 -43.38 20.85 14.94
N GLU A 4 -43.09 20.33 13.74
CA GLU A 4 -41.91 19.52 13.46
C GLU A 4 -40.68 20.40 13.37
N ASN A 5 -39.68 20.09 14.17
CA ASN A 5 -38.34 20.67 14.10
C ASN A 5 -37.56 20.01 12.96
N PHE A 6 -37.17 20.79 11.98
CA PHE A 6 -36.14 20.39 10.99
C PHE A 6 -34.77 20.60 11.62
N GLU A 7 -34.02 19.50 11.80
CA GLU A 7 -32.60 19.57 12.14
C GLU A 7 -31.77 19.97 10.92
N GLU A 8 -30.96 21.00 11.07
CA GLU A 8 -30.00 21.46 10.06
C GLU A 8 -28.82 20.48 9.88
N ILE A 9 -28.56 20.06 8.65
CA ILE A 9 -27.44 19.23 8.24
C ILE A 9 -26.14 20.06 8.29
N PRO A 10 -25.03 19.54 8.84
CA PRO A 10 -23.81 20.32 9.04
C PRO A 10 -23.07 20.65 7.72
N LYS A 11 -22.68 21.93 7.60
CA LYS A 11 -22.05 22.58 6.41
C LYS A 11 -20.67 22.07 5.97
N LYS A 12 -20.20 20.89 6.41
CA LYS A 12 -18.85 20.40 6.12
C LYS A 12 -18.71 19.74 4.75
N ASP A 13 -19.79 19.22 4.18
CA ASP A 13 -19.78 18.47 2.91
C ASP A 13 -19.83 19.35 1.65
N GLU A 14 -20.24 20.60 1.79
CA GLU A 14 -20.42 21.52 0.65
C GLU A 14 -19.10 21.94 -0.02
N LYS A 15 -17.98 21.97 0.74
CA LYS A 15 -16.65 22.33 0.21
C LYS A 15 -16.00 21.20 -0.62
N LEU A 16 -16.24 19.96 -0.26
CA LEU A 16 -15.71 18.78 -0.97
C LEU A 16 -16.46 18.54 -2.28
N ILE A 17 -17.78 18.70 -2.25
CA ILE A 17 -18.64 18.59 -3.45
C ILE A 17 -18.30 19.68 -4.46
N LYS A 18 -18.08 20.93 -4.01
CA LYS A 18 -17.69 22.05 -4.87
C LYS A 18 -16.32 21.84 -5.55
N LYS A 19 -15.36 21.19 -4.90
CA LYS A 19 -14.04 20.92 -5.48
C LYS A 19 -14.08 19.80 -6.52
N SER A 20 -14.89 18.76 -6.30
CA SER A 20 -15.08 17.67 -7.26
C SER A 20 -15.85 18.13 -8.52
N THR A 21 -16.95 18.88 -8.34
CA THR A 21 -17.72 19.44 -9.45
C THR A 21 -16.92 20.48 -10.25
N TYR A 22 -16.06 21.26 -9.59
CA TYR A 22 -15.19 22.23 -10.27
C TYR A 22 -14.15 21.53 -11.17
N ASN A 23 -13.54 20.43 -10.70
CA ASN A 23 -12.58 19.67 -11.51
C ASN A 23 -13.25 18.96 -12.70
N ILE A 24 -14.47 18.42 -12.51
CA ILE A 24 -15.25 17.82 -13.62
C ILE A 24 -15.63 18.90 -14.63
N LEU A 25 -16.01 20.10 -14.18
CA LEU A 25 -16.37 21.22 -15.05
C LEU A 25 -15.17 21.71 -15.90
N ILE A 26 -13.98 21.77 -15.29
CA ILE A 26 -12.75 22.14 -16.02
C ILE A 26 -12.42 21.10 -17.10
N ILE A 27 -12.51 19.81 -16.78
CA ILE A 27 -12.22 18.72 -17.74
C ILE A 27 -13.24 18.77 -18.91
N THR A 28 -14.52 19.02 -18.64
CA THR A 28 -15.53 19.13 -19.68
C THR A 28 -15.37 20.38 -20.54
N ILE A 29 -14.93 21.52 -19.97
CA ILE A 29 -14.66 22.73 -20.70
C ILE A 29 -13.43 22.57 -21.61
N ILE A 30 -12.35 21.94 -21.11
CA ILE A 30 -11.13 21.70 -21.90
C ILE A 30 -11.43 20.73 -23.07
N SER A 31 -12.23 19.69 -22.84
CA SER A 31 -12.65 18.77 -23.93
C SER A 31 -13.58 19.46 -24.93
N ALA A 32 -14.50 20.32 -24.49
CA ALA A 32 -15.39 21.07 -25.38
C ALA A 32 -14.64 22.09 -26.24
N ILE A 33 -13.61 22.79 -25.65
CA ILE A 33 -12.75 23.70 -26.39
C ILE A 33 -11.90 22.95 -27.41
N GLY A 34 -11.37 21.78 -27.07
CA GLY A 34 -10.61 20.92 -27.99
C GLY A 34 -11.45 20.45 -29.19
N ILE A 35 -12.70 20.05 -28.93
CA ILE A 35 -13.64 19.62 -29.99
C ILE A 35 -14.08 20.80 -30.87
N ALA A 36 -14.35 21.97 -30.26
CA ALA A 36 -14.70 23.18 -30.99
C ALA A 36 -13.54 23.67 -31.87
N ALA A 37 -12.30 23.62 -31.38
CA ALA A 37 -11.12 23.94 -32.17
C ALA A 37 -10.89 22.99 -33.33
N PHE A 38 -11.18 21.68 -33.14
CA PHE A 38 -11.09 20.67 -34.18
C PHE A 38 -12.12 20.92 -35.31
N PHE A 39 -13.35 21.28 -34.96
CA PHE A 39 -14.41 21.59 -35.97
C PHE A 39 -14.26 22.99 -36.59
N ALA A 40 -13.73 23.98 -35.88
CA ALA A 40 -13.45 25.31 -36.46
C ALA A 40 -12.27 25.28 -37.44
N GLY A 41 -11.26 24.41 -37.21
CA GLY A 41 -10.15 24.19 -38.14
C GLY A 41 -10.53 23.56 -39.50
N SER A 42 -11.68 22.91 -39.58
CA SER A 42 -12.16 22.33 -40.84
C SER A 42 -12.96 23.29 -41.74
N TYR A 43 -13.24 24.54 -41.29
CA TYR A 43 -14.06 25.50 -42.04
C TYR A 43 -13.32 26.75 -42.52
N THR A 44 -12.02 26.93 -42.24
CA THR A 44 -11.24 28.08 -42.75
C THR A 44 -10.05 27.62 -43.58
N THR A 45 -10.27 27.32 -44.83
CA THR A 45 -9.24 27.33 -45.88
C THR A 45 -8.84 28.80 -46.11
N ASN A 46 -7.57 29.09 -45.97
CA ASN A 46 -6.82 30.35 -46.24
C ASN A 46 -6.64 31.31 -45.06
N LEU A 47 -5.72 30.99 -44.19
CA LEU A 47 -4.82 31.97 -43.58
C LEU A 47 -3.48 31.27 -43.32
N ASN A 48 -2.39 31.86 -43.81
CA ASN A 48 -1.01 31.46 -43.51
C ASN A 48 -0.81 31.45 -42.01
N SER A 49 -0.80 30.31 -41.39
CA SER A 49 -0.28 30.11 -40.04
C SER A 49 0.50 28.80 -40.07
N ASP A 50 1.68 28.83 -39.51
CA ASP A 50 2.58 27.67 -39.34
C ASP A 50 1.82 26.46 -38.82
N GLN A 51 1.41 25.58 -39.73
CA GLN A 51 0.83 24.29 -39.34
C GLN A 51 1.97 23.44 -38.82
N ILE A 52 1.97 23.22 -37.51
CA ILE A 52 2.81 22.18 -36.88
C ILE A 52 2.55 20.90 -37.67
N SER A 53 3.57 20.35 -38.28
CA SER A 53 3.44 19.11 -39.05
C SER A 53 2.97 17.98 -38.15
N GLN A 54 2.26 16.99 -38.66
CA GLN A 54 1.85 15.82 -37.87
C GLN A 54 3.05 15.15 -37.18
N GLU A 55 4.21 15.27 -37.76
CA GLU A 55 5.46 14.73 -37.22
C GLU A 55 5.99 15.56 -36.05
N GLU A 56 5.92 16.89 -36.09
CA GLU A 56 6.24 17.78 -34.97
C GLU A 56 5.28 17.59 -33.78
N PHE A 57 3.97 17.42 -34.07
CA PHE A 57 2.99 17.13 -33.03
C PHE A 57 3.25 15.77 -32.34
N LYS A 58 3.58 14.72 -33.11
CA LYS A 58 3.98 13.43 -32.56
C LYS A 58 5.24 13.52 -31.70
N ASN A 59 6.22 14.31 -32.15
CA ASN A 59 7.47 14.50 -31.40
C ASN A 59 7.25 15.29 -30.09
N GLU A 60 6.34 16.28 -30.09
CA GLU A 60 5.99 17.01 -28.88
C GLU A 60 5.18 16.13 -27.90
N ILE A 61 4.27 15.29 -28.39
CA ILE A 61 3.58 14.30 -27.54
C ILE A 61 4.59 13.30 -26.93
N ALA A 62 5.51 12.78 -27.73
CA ALA A 62 6.53 11.85 -27.21
C ALA A 62 7.46 12.53 -26.17
N LYS A 63 7.80 13.83 -26.34
CA LYS A 63 8.53 14.59 -25.31
C LYS A 63 7.71 14.83 -24.06
N LEU A 64 6.41 15.06 -24.18
CA LEU A 64 5.51 15.20 -23.05
C LEU A 64 5.36 13.89 -22.28
N GLU A 65 5.23 12.77 -22.98
CA GLU A 65 5.20 11.43 -22.39
C GLU A 65 6.50 11.13 -21.65
N LEU A 66 7.66 11.43 -22.25
CA LEU A 66 8.96 11.30 -21.59
C LEU A 66 9.07 12.19 -20.34
N ARG A 67 8.63 13.45 -20.39
CA ARG A 67 8.60 14.35 -19.22
C ARG A 67 7.65 13.86 -18.14
N ILE A 68 6.50 13.30 -18.51
CA ILE A 68 5.56 12.70 -17.54
C ILE A 68 6.20 11.47 -16.89
N LEU A 69 6.89 10.63 -17.67
CA LEU A 69 7.65 9.50 -17.13
C LEU A 69 8.79 9.96 -16.22
N GLU A 70 9.56 10.98 -16.60
CA GLU A 70 10.64 11.55 -15.78
C GLU A 70 10.11 12.19 -14.47
N ASN A 71 8.95 12.84 -14.50
CA ASN A 71 8.29 13.40 -13.32
C ASN A 71 7.60 12.36 -12.43
N GLN A 72 7.36 11.15 -12.94
CA GLN A 72 6.88 10.00 -12.14
C GLN A 72 8.03 9.19 -11.52
N LEU A 73 9.28 9.45 -11.94
CA LEU A 73 10.43 8.94 -11.22
C LEU A 73 10.54 9.72 -9.90
N PRO A 74 10.72 9.04 -8.77
CA PRO A 74 10.97 9.73 -7.51
C PRO A 74 12.17 10.66 -7.72
N THR A 75 11.93 11.96 -7.74
CA THR A 75 12.98 12.97 -7.77
C THR A 75 13.83 12.73 -6.54
N LYS A 76 15.15 12.62 -6.75
CA LYS A 76 16.14 12.56 -5.68
C LYS A 76 16.09 13.88 -4.91
N GLN A 77 15.09 14.03 -4.04
CA GLN A 77 15.10 15.07 -3.02
C GLN A 77 16.31 14.76 -2.12
N PRO A 78 17.12 15.75 -1.74
CA PRO A 78 18.04 15.61 -0.64
C PRO A 78 17.18 15.52 0.64
N SER A 79 16.60 14.37 0.88
CA SER A 79 15.89 14.08 2.10
C SER A 79 16.94 13.80 3.17
N ILE A 80 16.84 14.48 4.31
CA ILE A 80 17.32 13.93 5.57
C ILE A 80 16.89 12.45 5.55
N PRO A 81 17.81 11.48 5.72
CA PRO A 81 17.45 10.07 5.63
C PRO A 81 16.25 9.81 6.54
N LEU A 82 15.12 9.44 5.97
CA LEU A 82 13.93 9.12 6.73
C LEU A 82 14.30 7.89 7.57
N LYS A 83 14.35 8.08 8.89
CA LYS A 83 14.57 6.99 9.82
C LYS A 83 13.24 6.34 10.12
N ILE A 84 13.11 5.09 9.75
CA ILE A 84 11.94 4.27 10.05
C ILE A 84 12.39 3.25 11.10
N SER A 85 11.70 3.19 12.23
CA SER A 85 11.96 2.16 13.25
C SER A 85 11.64 0.77 12.66
N THR A 86 12.55 -0.16 12.88
CA THR A 86 12.33 -1.59 12.56
C THR A 86 11.82 -2.36 13.77
N ASP A 87 11.83 -1.73 14.95
CA ASP A 87 11.38 -2.25 16.23
C ASP A 87 11.74 -3.73 16.49
N ASN A 88 10.82 -4.48 17.09
CA ASN A 88 10.93 -5.94 17.32
C ASN A 88 10.02 -6.76 16.39
N ASP A 89 9.64 -6.18 15.29
CA ASP A 89 8.70 -6.76 14.33
C ASP A 89 9.23 -7.99 13.61
N PRO A 90 8.34 -8.87 13.12
CA PRO A 90 8.72 -10.09 12.43
C PRO A 90 9.57 -9.84 11.19
N ILE A 91 10.63 -10.64 11.03
CA ILE A 91 11.56 -10.56 9.91
C ILE A 91 11.40 -11.80 9.02
N ILE A 92 11.24 -11.58 7.72
CA ILE A 92 11.36 -12.61 6.70
C ILE A 92 12.69 -12.41 5.97
N GLY A 93 13.54 -13.45 5.99
CA GLY A 93 14.89 -13.42 5.40
C GLY A 93 16.02 -13.34 6.42
N ASN A 94 17.20 -12.96 5.94
CA ASN A 94 18.40 -12.82 6.78
C ASN A 94 18.32 -11.51 7.60
N PRO A 95 18.33 -11.54 8.95
CA PRO A 95 18.32 -10.33 9.78
C PRO A 95 19.47 -9.35 9.47
N ASP A 96 20.61 -9.85 8.98
CA ASP A 96 21.79 -9.06 8.64
C ASP A 96 21.80 -8.56 7.19
N ALA A 97 20.70 -8.74 6.44
CA ALA A 97 20.61 -8.27 5.07
C ALA A 97 20.82 -6.74 4.98
N PRO A 98 21.61 -6.26 3.99
CA PRO A 98 21.97 -4.84 3.88
C PRO A 98 20.79 -3.92 3.59
N ILE A 99 19.78 -4.40 2.90
CA ILE A 99 18.57 -3.63 2.57
C ILE A 99 17.36 -4.20 3.32
N THR A 100 16.54 -3.31 3.83
CA THR A 100 15.29 -3.62 4.51
C THR A 100 14.12 -3.13 3.68
N ILE A 101 13.12 -3.97 3.48
CA ILE A 101 11.77 -3.59 3.10
C ILE A 101 10.94 -3.62 4.39
N ILE A 102 10.34 -2.50 4.76
CA ILE A 102 9.37 -2.42 5.85
C ILE A 102 7.99 -2.32 5.20
N GLU A 103 7.12 -3.29 5.46
CA GLU A 103 5.76 -3.34 4.96
C GLU A 103 4.78 -3.03 6.11
N PHE A 104 4.01 -1.96 5.99
CA PHE A 104 2.82 -1.73 6.81
C PHE A 104 1.63 -2.38 6.13
N SER A 105 1.10 -3.41 6.74
CA SER A 105 0.19 -4.35 6.09
C SER A 105 -1.07 -4.66 6.91
N ASP A 106 -2.10 -5.12 6.23
CA ASP A 106 -3.39 -5.52 6.78
C ASP A 106 -3.78 -6.86 6.15
N PHE A 107 -3.87 -7.92 6.98
CA PHE A 107 -4.16 -9.26 6.50
C PHE A 107 -5.51 -9.40 5.79
N GLN A 108 -6.47 -8.51 6.06
CA GLN A 108 -7.77 -8.52 5.39
C GLN A 108 -7.81 -7.62 4.13
N CYS A 109 -6.77 -6.81 3.90
CA CYS A 109 -6.69 -5.92 2.74
C CYS A 109 -6.45 -6.72 1.44
N PRO A 110 -7.30 -6.56 0.41
CA PRO A 110 -7.14 -7.28 -0.85
C PRO A 110 -5.88 -6.85 -1.62
N PHE A 111 -5.40 -5.62 -1.42
CA PHE A 111 -4.16 -5.16 -2.05
C PHE A 111 -2.92 -5.75 -1.38
N CYS A 112 -2.95 -5.99 -0.05
CA CYS A 112 -1.88 -6.71 0.65
C CYS A 112 -1.83 -8.17 0.17
N ALA A 113 -2.97 -8.85 0.05
CA ALA A 113 -3.02 -10.19 -0.53
C ALA A 113 -2.50 -10.21 -1.98
N ARG A 114 -2.81 -9.19 -2.79
CA ARG A 114 -2.26 -9.08 -4.15
C ARG A 114 -0.73 -8.95 -4.14
N PHE A 115 -0.16 -8.10 -3.28
CA PHE A 115 1.29 -8.00 -3.13
C PHE A 115 1.91 -9.33 -2.75
N HIS A 116 1.33 -10.02 -1.77
CA HIS A 116 1.78 -11.34 -1.32
C HIS A 116 1.81 -12.37 -2.47
N VAL A 117 0.78 -12.39 -3.34
CA VAL A 117 0.67 -13.38 -4.42
C VAL A 117 1.47 -13.00 -5.67
N GLU A 118 1.45 -11.72 -6.06
CA GLU A 118 1.98 -11.29 -7.36
C GLU A 118 3.41 -10.74 -7.29
N THR A 119 3.80 -10.11 -6.18
CA THR A 119 5.07 -9.36 -6.10
C THR A 119 6.07 -10.00 -5.15
N LEU A 120 5.64 -10.37 -3.94
CA LEU A 120 6.53 -10.90 -2.91
C LEU A 120 7.31 -12.15 -3.35
N PRO A 121 6.74 -13.12 -4.10
CA PRO A 121 7.50 -14.29 -4.55
C PRO A 121 8.73 -13.94 -5.41
N SER A 122 8.62 -12.91 -6.24
CA SER A 122 9.77 -12.44 -7.04
C SER A 122 10.81 -11.75 -6.17
N ILE A 123 10.40 -10.95 -5.18
CA ILE A 123 11.31 -10.32 -4.21
C ILE A 123 12.01 -11.41 -3.38
N MET A 124 11.28 -12.44 -2.93
CA MET A 124 11.85 -13.59 -2.22
C MET A 124 12.98 -14.22 -3.03
N ASN A 125 12.67 -14.67 -4.25
CA ASN A 125 13.59 -15.40 -5.10
C ASN A 125 14.80 -14.56 -5.56
N GLU A 126 14.58 -13.28 -5.89
CA GLU A 126 15.66 -12.45 -6.45
C GLU A 126 16.56 -11.80 -5.39
N TYR A 127 16.05 -11.57 -4.17
CA TYR A 127 16.78 -10.79 -3.17
C TYR A 127 16.80 -11.42 -1.77
N ILE A 128 15.65 -11.84 -1.23
CA ILE A 128 15.57 -12.29 0.17
C ILE A 128 16.29 -13.61 0.35
N ASP A 129 16.08 -14.58 -0.53
CA ASP A 129 16.73 -15.90 -0.49
C ASP A 129 18.24 -15.82 -0.73
N LYS A 130 18.70 -14.71 -1.33
CA LYS A 130 20.12 -14.41 -1.52
C LYS A 130 20.73 -13.62 -0.36
N GLY A 131 19.97 -13.31 0.66
CA GLY A 131 20.40 -12.54 1.82
C GLY A 131 20.70 -11.06 1.55
N GLN A 132 20.25 -10.51 0.42
CA GLN A 132 20.46 -9.11 0.04
C GLN A 132 19.41 -8.17 0.60
N VAL A 133 18.22 -8.69 0.86
CA VAL A 133 17.06 -7.97 1.40
C VAL A 133 16.45 -8.77 2.53
N LYS A 134 15.93 -8.07 3.53
CA LYS A 134 14.98 -8.60 4.53
C LYS A 134 13.66 -7.86 4.42
N LEU A 135 12.56 -8.53 4.69
CA LEU A 135 11.24 -7.94 4.85
C LEU A 135 10.91 -7.89 6.34
N ILE A 136 10.51 -6.73 6.82
CA ILE A 136 9.94 -6.50 8.14
C ILE A 136 8.47 -6.22 7.95
N PHE A 137 7.64 -6.99 8.64
CA PHE A 137 6.20 -6.85 8.58
C PHE A 137 5.72 -6.06 9.80
N ARG A 138 5.00 -4.96 9.55
CA ARG A 138 4.41 -4.12 10.58
C ARG A 138 2.90 -4.10 10.43
N ASP A 139 2.20 -4.36 11.52
CA ASP A 139 0.76 -4.45 11.52
C ASP A 139 0.08 -3.09 11.33
N PHE A 140 -0.82 -3.01 10.34
CA PHE A 140 -1.62 -1.80 10.10
C PHE A 140 -3.10 -2.15 9.84
N PRO A 141 -3.79 -2.80 10.80
CA PRO A 141 -5.17 -3.24 10.62
C PRO A 141 -6.14 -2.06 10.52
N ILE A 142 -6.82 -1.89 9.38
CA ILE A 142 -7.79 -0.81 9.15
C ILE A 142 -9.18 -1.29 9.60
N GLN A 143 -9.40 -1.42 10.89
CA GLN A 143 -10.60 -2.04 11.49
C GLN A 143 -11.92 -1.41 11.03
N SER A 144 -11.92 -0.15 10.59
CA SER A 144 -13.14 0.53 10.11
C SER A 144 -13.75 -0.09 8.85
N ILE A 145 -12.92 -0.78 8.04
CA ILE A 145 -13.33 -1.45 6.80
C ILE A 145 -12.95 -2.93 6.78
N HIS A 146 -12.07 -3.35 7.68
CA HIS A 146 -11.54 -4.71 7.79
C HIS A 146 -11.68 -5.22 9.24
N PRO A 147 -12.88 -5.61 9.66
CA PRO A 147 -13.18 -5.93 11.07
C PRO A 147 -12.37 -7.13 11.61
N ASN A 148 -11.93 -8.04 10.73
CA ASN A 148 -11.17 -9.23 11.09
C ASN A 148 -9.64 -9.06 10.95
N ALA A 149 -9.17 -7.87 10.55
CA ALA A 149 -7.74 -7.60 10.39
C ALA A 149 -6.99 -7.68 11.72
N LEU A 150 -7.51 -7.05 12.80
CA LEU A 150 -6.88 -7.10 14.11
C LEU A 150 -6.76 -8.52 14.69
N PRO A 151 -7.80 -9.37 14.68
CA PRO A 151 -7.65 -10.78 15.05
C PRO A 151 -6.60 -11.53 14.23
N ALA A 152 -6.47 -11.25 12.93
CA ALA A 152 -5.47 -11.88 12.07
C ALA A 152 -4.05 -11.40 12.43
N SER A 153 -3.85 -10.12 12.71
CA SER A 153 -2.61 -9.55 13.24
C SER A 153 -2.21 -10.22 14.57
N VAL A 154 -3.14 -10.36 15.51
CA VAL A 154 -2.87 -11.08 16.78
C VAL A 154 -2.47 -12.52 16.51
N ALA A 155 -3.11 -13.21 15.57
CA ALA A 155 -2.76 -14.59 15.22
C ALA A 155 -1.34 -14.71 14.63
N SER A 156 -0.93 -13.78 13.77
CA SER A 156 0.42 -13.76 13.19
C SER A 156 1.49 -13.53 14.26
N GLU A 157 1.25 -12.62 15.22
CA GLU A 157 2.17 -12.36 16.32
C GLU A 157 2.23 -13.53 17.31
N CYS A 158 1.12 -14.20 17.58
CA CYS A 158 1.12 -15.43 18.38
C CYS A 158 1.92 -16.57 17.72
N ALA A 159 1.92 -16.62 16.39
CA ALA A 159 2.77 -17.56 15.65
C ALA A 159 4.24 -17.11 15.66
N ASN A 160 4.52 -15.80 15.56
CA ASN A 160 5.85 -15.22 15.69
C ASN A 160 6.53 -15.60 17.01
N GLU A 161 5.79 -15.57 18.11
CA GLU A 161 6.28 -16.00 19.43
C GLU A 161 6.81 -17.45 19.45
N GLN A 162 6.34 -18.28 18.52
CA GLN A 162 6.78 -19.66 18.35
C GLN A 162 7.71 -19.85 17.14
N GLY A 163 8.20 -18.75 16.54
CA GLY A 163 9.13 -18.78 15.42
C GLY A 163 8.48 -19.20 14.09
N LYS A 164 7.16 -19.03 13.93
CA LYS A 164 6.37 -19.44 12.78
C LYS A 164 5.58 -18.28 12.14
N PHE A 165 6.15 -17.07 12.21
CA PHE A 165 5.52 -15.91 11.60
C PHE A 165 5.24 -16.12 10.11
N LYS A 166 6.29 -16.47 9.34
CA LYS A 166 6.19 -16.58 7.88
C LYS A 166 5.12 -17.59 7.47
N GLU A 167 5.08 -18.75 8.12
CA GLU A 167 4.11 -19.79 7.80
C GLU A 167 2.67 -19.33 8.10
N MET A 168 2.45 -18.60 9.20
CA MET A 168 1.13 -18.04 9.53
C MET A 168 0.76 -16.90 8.59
N HIS A 169 1.69 -16.01 8.29
CA HIS A 169 1.54 -14.92 7.32
C HIS A 169 1.06 -15.46 5.97
N ASP A 170 1.74 -16.46 5.44
CA ASP A 170 1.37 -17.09 4.18
C ASP A 170 -0.03 -17.73 4.26
N LYS A 171 -0.31 -18.49 5.31
CA LYS A 171 -1.64 -19.09 5.55
C LYS A 171 -2.75 -18.06 5.58
N LEU A 172 -2.55 -16.91 6.25
CA LEU A 172 -3.55 -15.86 6.36
C LEU A 172 -3.85 -15.22 5.00
N PHE A 173 -2.83 -14.89 4.21
CA PHE A 173 -3.05 -14.29 2.90
C PHE A 173 -3.58 -15.29 1.86
N GLU A 174 -3.06 -16.50 1.81
CA GLU A 174 -3.50 -17.54 0.88
C GLU A 174 -4.97 -17.90 1.07
N ASN A 175 -5.44 -17.88 2.32
CA ASN A 175 -6.81 -18.25 2.68
C ASN A 175 -7.67 -17.01 3.06
N GLN A 176 -7.26 -15.79 2.69
CA GLN A 176 -7.94 -14.55 3.08
C GLN A 176 -9.44 -14.59 2.82
N LYS A 177 -9.88 -15.15 1.70
CA LYS A 177 -11.31 -15.22 1.32
C LYS A 177 -12.12 -16.13 2.23
N GLU A 178 -11.49 -17.13 2.84
CA GLU A 178 -12.13 -18.08 3.72
C GLU A 178 -12.51 -17.44 5.05
N TRP A 179 -11.61 -16.68 5.66
CA TRP A 179 -11.77 -16.16 7.01
C TRP A 179 -12.26 -14.71 7.09
N SER A 180 -12.09 -13.91 6.04
CA SER A 180 -12.36 -12.46 6.07
C SER A 180 -13.78 -12.07 6.49
N ASN A 181 -14.77 -12.93 6.28
CA ASN A 181 -16.17 -12.67 6.60
C ASN A 181 -16.71 -13.57 7.71
N GLN A 182 -15.86 -14.26 8.45
CA GLN A 182 -16.27 -15.11 9.55
C GLN A 182 -16.62 -14.29 10.81
N SER A 183 -17.44 -14.87 11.70
CA SER A 183 -17.61 -14.35 13.05
C SER A 183 -16.37 -14.57 13.89
N LEU A 184 -16.19 -13.80 14.96
CA LEU A 184 -15.00 -13.91 15.82
C LEU A 184 -14.81 -15.33 16.38
N ASP A 185 -15.92 -16.01 16.78
CA ASP A 185 -15.83 -17.39 17.29
C ASP A 185 -15.30 -18.35 16.23
N ASN A 186 -15.73 -18.20 14.96
CA ASN A 186 -15.24 -19.02 13.87
C ASN A 186 -13.78 -18.70 13.52
N LEU A 187 -13.38 -17.43 13.58
CA LEU A 187 -11.99 -17.04 13.39
C LEU A 187 -11.06 -17.71 14.38
N MET A 188 -11.44 -17.76 15.65
CA MET A 188 -10.66 -18.44 16.68
C MET A 188 -10.42 -19.92 16.32
N ILE A 189 -11.45 -20.60 15.83
CA ILE A 189 -11.35 -22.01 15.39
C ILE A 189 -10.44 -22.10 14.14
N THR A 190 -10.68 -21.25 13.15
CA THR A 190 -9.93 -21.25 11.88
C THR A 190 -8.44 -20.98 12.11
N PHE A 191 -8.11 -19.95 12.90
CA PHE A 191 -6.71 -19.59 13.17
C PHE A 191 -6.00 -20.63 14.06
N THR A 192 -6.72 -21.27 15.00
CA THR A 192 -6.19 -22.41 15.75
C THR A 192 -5.89 -23.59 14.81
N GLN A 193 -6.76 -23.87 13.83
CA GLN A 193 -6.48 -24.90 12.85
C GLN A 193 -5.26 -24.56 11.99
N TYR A 194 -5.10 -23.32 11.55
CA TYR A 194 -3.89 -22.86 10.84
C TYR A 194 -2.62 -23.03 11.70
N ALA A 195 -2.73 -22.73 13.00
CA ALA A 195 -1.63 -22.92 13.93
C ALA A 195 -1.21 -24.39 14.05
N LEU A 196 -2.18 -25.29 14.13
CA LEU A 196 -1.93 -26.75 14.13
C LEU A 196 -1.29 -27.23 12.81
N ASP A 197 -1.80 -26.75 11.67
CA ASP A 197 -1.29 -27.11 10.34
C ASP A 197 0.19 -26.76 10.16
N ILE A 198 0.64 -25.64 10.77
CA ILE A 198 2.04 -25.19 10.72
C ILE A 198 2.89 -25.69 11.89
N GLY A 199 2.32 -26.54 12.75
CA GLY A 199 3.02 -27.24 13.84
C GLY A 199 3.28 -26.41 15.09
N LEU A 200 2.41 -25.43 15.37
CA LEU A 200 2.45 -24.66 16.64
C LEU A 200 1.90 -25.49 17.82
N GLU A 201 2.34 -25.12 19.01
CA GLU A 201 1.75 -25.64 20.25
C GLU A 201 0.38 -24.99 20.45
N GLU A 202 -0.68 -25.80 20.35
CA GLU A 202 -2.09 -25.36 20.30
C GLU A 202 -2.47 -24.50 21.50
N LYS A 203 -2.24 -25.00 22.72
CA LYS A 203 -2.67 -24.30 23.93
C LYS A 203 -1.98 -22.95 24.06
N ARG A 204 -0.70 -22.86 23.77
CA ARG A 204 0.08 -21.62 23.82
C ARG A 204 -0.44 -20.61 22.81
N PHE A 205 -0.76 -21.06 21.59
CA PHE A 205 -1.34 -20.21 20.56
C PHE A 205 -2.73 -19.71 20.95
N GLU A 206 -3.61 -20.61 21.40
CA GLU A 206 -4.95 -20.23 21.85
C GLU A 206 -4.94 -19.26 23.02
N ASP A 207 -4.11 -19.51 24.05
CA ASP A 207 -3.99 -18.63 25.20
C ASP A 207 -3.49 -17.23 24.78
N CYS A 208 -2.53 -17.16 23.85
CA CYS A 208 -2.03 -15.91 23.28
C CYS A 208 -3.15 -15.15 22.52
N LEU A 209 -3.86 -15.86 21.64
CA LEU A 209 -4.91 -15.28 20.80
C LEU A 209 -6.11 -14.79 21.64
N LYS A 210 -6.59 -15.62 22.58
CA LYS A 210 -7.72 -15.30 23.48
C LYS A 210 -7.45 -14.11 24.39
N ASN A 211 -6.19 -13.97 24.86
CA ASN A 211 -5.80 -12.88 25.75
C ASN A 211 -5.45 -11.58 24.98
N GLY A 212 -5.42 -11.61 23.65
CA GLY A 212 -5.04 -10.45 22.83
C GLY A 212 -3.64 -9.93 23.16
N LYS A 213 -2.69 -10.85 23.40
CA LYS A 213 -1.36 -10.55 23.97
C LYS A 213 -0.60 -9.45 23.24
N TYR A 214 -0.80 -9.34 21.91
CA TYR A 214 -0.05 -8.42 21.06
C TYR A 214 -0.85 -7.18 20.61
N ILE A 215 -2.04 -6.94 21.18
CA ILE A 215 -2.87 -5.78 20.78
C ILE A 215 -2.13 -4.45 21.01
N GLU A 216 -1.37 -4.30 22.10
CA GLU A 216 -0.60 -3.08 22.38
C GLU A 216 0.53 -2.88 21.38
N GLU A 217 1.21 -3.96 20.95
CA GLU A 217 2.25 -3.94 19.93
C GLU A 217 1.68 -3.53 18.57
N ILE A 218 0.60 -4.18 18.16
CA ILE A 218 -0.13 -3.87 16.91
C ILE A 218 -0.62 -2.41 16.92
N GLN A 219 -1.08 -1.90 18.06
CA GLN A 219 -1.48 -0.50 18.18
C GLN A 219 -0.30 0.45 17.99
N LYS A 220 0.88 0.10 18.52
CA LYS A 220 2.11 0.88 18.36
C LYS A 220 2.53 0.93 16.89
N ASP A 221 2.46 -0.18 16.16
CA ASP A 221 2.73 -0.23 14.73
C ASP A 221 1.79 0.67 13.94
N LEU A 222 0.50 0.61 14.27
CA LEU A 222 -0.51 1.45 13.66
C LEU A 222 -0.22 2.95 13.87
N ASP A 223 0.20 3.33 15.08
CA ASP A 223 0.52 4.71 15.42
C ASP A 223 1.82 5.16 14.75
N ASP A 224 2.84 4.30 14.71
CA ASP A 224 4.09 4.55 13.98
C ASP A 224 3.83 4.72 12.48
N GLY A 225 3.07 3.81 11.87
CA GLY A 225 2.70 3.91 10.46
C GLY A 225 2.01 5.24 10.14
N ARG A 226 1.08 5.69 11.00
CA ARG A 226 0.43 7.01 10.85
C ARG A 226 1.43 8.15 10.97
N ASN A 227 2.37 8.07 11.92
CA ASN A 227 3.42 9.07 12.09
C ASN A 227 4.37 9.12 10.88
N TYR A 228 4.62 7.99 10.21
CA TYR A 228 5.37 7.91 8.96
C TYR A 228 4.57 8.30 7.71
N GLY A 229 3.29 8.65 7.86
CA GLY A 229 2.43 9.11 6.77
C GLY A 229 1.73 7.99 6.00
N ILE A 230 1.70 6.76 6.52
CA ILE A 230 0.90 5.67 5.97
C ILE A 230 -0.59 6.00 6.10
N THR A 231 -1.29 6.02 5.00
CA THR A 231 -2.73 6.34 4.92
C THR A 231 -3.57 5.19 4.38
N GLY A 232 -2.94 4.07 4.05
CA GLY A 232 -3.59 2.86 3.53
C GLY A 232 -2.56 1.77 3.28
N THR A 233 -3.03 0.53 3.11
CA THR A 233 -2.22 -0.68 2.99
C THR A 233 -2.27 -1.29 1.60
N PRO A 234 -1.17 -1.95 1.19
CA PRO A 234 0.13 -1.96 1.82
C PRO A 234 0.88 -0.63 1.61
N GLY A 235 1.68 -0.22 2.58
CA GLY A 235 2.63 0.88 2.48
C GLY A 235 4.04 0.35 2.74
N PHE A 236 5.04 0.82 1.99
CA PHE A 236 6.40 0.28 2.08
C PHE A 236 7.43 1.37 2.25
N PHE A 237 8.49 1.02 2.98
CA PHE A 237 9.74 1.77 3.01
C PHE A 237 10.89 0.83 2.66
N VAL A 238 11.73 1.21 1.69
CA VAL A 238 12.84 0.39 1.18
C VAL A 238 14.15 1.13 1.37
N GLY A 239 15.10 0.54 2.08
CA GLY A 239 16.39 1.16 2.35
C GLY A 239 17.09 0.61 3.59
N ASN A 240 17.86 1.45 4.26
CA ASN A 240 18.46 1.19 5.56
C ASN A 240 18.76 2.50 6.30
N ASP A 241 19.23 2.43 7.55
CA ASP A 241 19.52 3.60 8.39
C ASP A 241 20.68 4.48 7.89
N GLN A 242 21.55 3.96 7.02
CA GLN A 242 22.73 4.68 6.51
C GLN A 242 22.37 5.54 5.30
N ILE A 243 21.58 4.99 4.38
CA ILE A 243 21.23 5.64 3.12
C ILE A 243 19.81 6.22 3.13
N GLY A 244 19.03 5.92 4.18
CA GLY A 244 17.63 6.29 4.34
C GLY A 244 16.68 5.38 3.57
N PHE A 245 15.39 5.64 3.74
CA PHE A 245 14.31 4.83 3.17
C PHE A 245 13.58 5.59 2.06
N ILE A 246 13.19 4.87 1.02
CA ILE A 246 12.34 5.34 -0.08
C ILE A 246 10.96 4.74 0.12
N GLU A 247 9.93 5.60 0.13
CA GLU A 247 8.53 5.18 0.25
C GLU A 247 8.01 4.62 -1.07
N LEU A 248 7.33 3.46 -1.01
CA LEU A 248 6.50 2.91 -2.09
C LEU A 248 5.08 2.72 -1.58
N LYS A 249 4.08 3.24 -2.32
CA LYS A 249 2.67 3.20 -1.93
C LYS A 249 1.89 2.13 -2.69
N GLY A 250 1.15 1.31 -1.94
CA GLY A 250 0.27 0.28 -2.50
C GLY A 250 1.01 -0.92 -3.09
N ALA A 251 0.25 -1.91 -3.53
CA ALA A 251 0.77 -3.15 -4.14
C ALA A 251 1.34 -2.86 -5.53
N GLN A 252 2.57 -2.33 -5.55
CA GLN A 252 3.31 -2.04 -6.78
C GLN A 252 3.78 -3.34 -7.46
N PRO A 253 3.94 -3.33 -8.80
CA PRO A 253 4.58 -4.42 -9.53
C PRO A 253 6.03 -4.63 -9.07
N PHE A 254 6.54 -5.85 -9.22
CA PHE A 254 7.91 -6.23 -8.87
C PHE A 254 8.97 -5.28 -9.45
N GLU A 255 8.83 -4.83 -10.69
CA GLU A 255 9.81 -3.95 -11.35
C GLU A 255 10.04 -2.62 -10.61
N ASN A 256 9.02 -2.11 -9.90
CA ASN A 256 9.16 -0.90 -9.11
C ASN A 256 9.99 -1.16 -7.84
N PHE A 257 9.77 -2.28 -7.16
CA PHE A 257 10.62 -2.73 -6.04
C PHE A 257 12.04 -3.00 -6.50
N LYS A 258 12.20 -3.75 -7.59
CA LYS A 258 13.49 -4.05 -8.18
C LYS A 258 14.33 -2.80 -8.41
N LYS A 259 13.75 -1.79 -9.06
CA LYS A 259 14.43 -0.52 -9.33
C LYS A 259 14.93 0.16 -8.06
N VAL A 260 14.11 0.19 -7.01
CA VAL A 260 14.48 0.82 -5.73
C VAL A 260 15.54 -0.01 -5.03
N ILE A 261 15.37 -1.33 -4.94
CA ILE A 261 16.33 -2.23 -4.30
C ILE A 261 17.69 -2.16 -4.99
N ASP A 262 17.73 -2.28 -6.33
CA ASP A 262 18.98 -2.23 -7.09
C ASP A 262 19.70 -0.88 -6.91
N THR A 263 18.97 0.22 -6.84
CA THR A 263 19.53 1.55 -6.56
C THR A 263 20.13 1.62 -5.14
N GLN A 264 19.44 1.04 -4.16
CA GLN A 264 19.87 1.06 -2.76
C GLN A 264 21.08 0.12 -2.52
N LEU A 265 21.18 -0.99 -3.24
CA LEU A 265 22.32 -1.92 -3.15
C LEU A 265 23.62 -1.35 -3.78
N GLN A 266 23.52 -0.31 -4.61
CA GLN A 266 24.67 0.34 -5.25
C GLN A 266 25.25 1.51 -4.45
N ASN A 267 24.56 1.95 -3.39
CA ASN A 267 24.97 3.06 -2.53
C ASN A 267 25.71 2.57 -1.29
#